data_1a29cebc71a56a92d1a1d08f006396e4
#
_entry.id   1a29cebc71a56a92d1a1d08f006396e4
#
_cell.length_a   1.000
_cell.length_b   1.000
_cell.length_c   1.000
_cell.angle_alpha   90.00
_cell.angle_beta   90.00
_cell.angle_gamma   90.00
#
_symmetry.space_group_name_H-M   'P 1'
#
loop_
_entity.id
_entity.type
_entity.pdbx_description
1 polymer ?
#
loop_
_entity_poly.entity_id
_entity_poly.type
_entity_poly.pdbx_seq_one_letter_code
_entity_poly.pdbx_strand_id
1 'polypeptide(L)'
;MYLPISKSETRGLVTTLIVILNIIIYVLTSFENYFLNISNYWLEKLAYSPLLLYSGEWYRVFTSMFTHADIFHIFFNMYFLYFFGREVEKKIGSLKYLILYISSGLLAIVFHTAFISITSSIGLVTPAIGASGAISGVLGAYLLLYHRRVLTFCIFIPLPICFPSRAGVFLIFWFALQVIYGYLRFVSSIAYFAHAGGFIAGISLLYLFSPRTHDYRRFTIYNGVLYIVKTVRKGFGKFSKAILSILVLSLLIGSVYSITNSSKLNAMYVFNIATTSDGADISSDTAVYINDNDVILPTRDDPRVVFNRFLWSGLLKNEAKARYVDSDFKINLMIKDPVYGTNLNLYVAGFIEYDEQGVLKNFKGTITTDVLVMTRQGFIEKISIKPGVKYYATIESRVHGENIGLTILQPFSVISTIVSLTAMYIVLVKDRDLVEPEYVYEPVEYYNGYFI
;
A
#
# COMPACT_ATOMS: atom_id res chain seq x y z
N MET A 1 3.53 -4.92 52.86
CA MET A 1 2.37 -4.60 51.99
C MET A 1 2.85 -3.61 50.96
N TYR A 2 3.35 -4.12 49.81
CA TYR A 2 3.69 -3.26 48.67
C TYR A 2 2.44 -3.21 47.81
N LEU A 3 1.76 -2.06 47.84
CA LEU A 3 0.74 -1.75 46.86
C LEU A 3 1.39 -1.83 45.47
N PRO A 4 0.78 -2.49 44.47
CA PRO A 4 1.27 -2.42 43.12
C PRO A 4 1.22 -0.94 42.72
N ILE A 5 2.36 -0.37 42.35
CA ILE A 5 2.40 0.91 41.69
C ILE A 5 1.51 0.73 40.45
N SER A 6 0.32 1.31 40.51
CA SER A 6 -0.57 1.40 39.37
C SER A 6 0.24 2.06 38.24
N LYS A 7 0.81 1.25 37.30
CA LYS A 7 1.16 1.78 36.00
C LYS A 7 -0.13 2.41 35.50
N SER A 8 -0.14 3.71 35.33
CA SER A 8 -1.27 4.40 34.71
C SER A 8 -1.56 3.64 33.39
N GLU A 9 -2.66 2.91 33.39
CA GLU A 9 -3.08 2.22 32.18
C GLU A 9 -3.34 3.30 31.16
N THR A 10 -2.48 3.38 30.16
CA THR A 10 -2.73 4.27 29.02
C THR A 10 -4.07 3.86 28.43
N ARG A 11 -5.04 4.77 28.48
CA ARG A 11 -6.45 4.47 28.11
C ARG A 11 -6.65 4.25 26.61
N GLY A 12 -5.58 4.05 25.82
CA GLY A 12 -5.67 3.99 24.35
C GLY A 12 -5.94 5.37 23.74
N LEU A 13 -5.35 6.41 24.33
CA LEU A 13 -5.56 7.80 23.94
C LEU A 13 -5.06 8.08 22.53
N VAL A 14 -3.84 7.64 22.18
CA VAL A 14 -3.24 7.86 20.87
C VAL A 14 -4.03 7.13 19.79
N THR A 15 -4.45 5.89 20.04
CA THR A 15 -5.34 5.16 19.13
C THR A 15 -6.62 5.96 18.85
N THR A 16 -7.25 6.49 19.91
CA THR A 16 -8.49 7.27 19.78
C THR A 16 -8.25 8.57 18.99
N LEU A 17 -7.16 9.27 19.25
CA LEU A 17 -6.80 10.49 18.52
C LEU A 17 -6.54 10.21 17.04
N ILE A 18 -5.86 9.13 16.69
CA ILE A 18 -5.63 8.73 15.29
C ILE A 18 -6.97 8.40 14.61
N VAL A 19 -7.88 7.69 15.28
CA VAL A 19 -9.22 7.39 14.75
C VAL A 19 -9.99 8.69 14.46
N ILE A 20 -10.03 9.62 15.43
CA ILE A 20 -10.71 10.91 15.26
C ILE A 20 -10.09 11.70 14.10
N LEU A 21 -8.76 11.77 14.01
CA LEU A 21 -8.05 12.47 12.94
C LEU A 21 -8.44 11.91 11.55
N ASN A 22 -8.45 10.58 11.39
CA ASN A 22 -8.84 9.94 10.12
C ASN A 22 -10.30 10.26 9.76
N ILE A 23 -11.22 10.22 10.74
CA ILE A 23 -12.63 10.55 10.51
C ILE A 23 -12.77 12.02 10.07
N ILE A 24 -12.07 12.96 10.73
CA ILE A 24 -12.11 14.37 10.35
C ILE A 24 -11.60 14.55 8.91
N ILE A 25 -10.44 13.96 8.57
CA ILE A 25 -9.89 14.06 7.21
C ILE A 25 -10.86 13.47 6.20
N TYR A 26 -11.47 12.31 6.49
CA TYR A 26 -12.44 11.69 5.59
C TYR A 26 -13.67 12.60 5.36
N VAL A 27 -14.22 13.16 6.40
CA VAL A 27 -15.37 14.10 6.29
C VAL A 27 -15.00 15.28 5.39
N LEU A 28 -13.83 15.89 5.58
CA LEU A 28 -13.38 17.03 4.77
C LEU A 28 -13.11 16.66 3.29
N THR A 29 -12.58 15.47 3.03
CA THR A 29 -12.20 15.04 1.68
C THR A 29 -13.34 14.39 0.87
N SER A 30 -14.43 14.01 1.52
CA SER A 30 -15.60 13.33 0.91
C SER A 30 -16.88 14.17 0.92
N PHE A 31 -16.85 15.38 1.49
CA PHE A 31 -18.01 16.26 1.62
C PHE A 31 -18.72 16.51 0.29
N GLU A 32 -17.96 16.80 -0.77
CA GLU A 32 -18.50 17.08 -2.11
C GLU A 32 -19.21 15.86 -2.73
N ASN A 33 -18.88 14.65 -2.30
CA ASN A 33 -19.43 13.38 -2.77
C ASN A 33 -20.40 12.76 -1.74
N TYR A 34 -21.06 13.59 -0.95
CA TYR A 34 -22.08 13.17 0.05
C TYR A 34 -21.55 12.14 1.05
N PHE A 35 -20.27 12.21 1.39
CA PHE A 35 -19.55 11.29 2.30
C PHE A 35 -19.49 9.82 1.85
N LEU A 36 -19.80 9.53 0.60
CA LEU A 36 -19.72 8.16 0.08
C LEU A 36 -18.30 7.81 -0.38
N ASN A 37 -17.67 8.73 -1.12
CA ASN A 37 -16.33 8.55 -1.68
C ASN A 37 -15.52 9.85 -1.56
N ILE A 38 -14.20 9.73 -1.54
CA ILE A 38 -13.30 10.89 -1.63
C ILE A 38 -13.53 11.65 -2.94
N SER A 39 -13.42 12.98 -2.94
CA SER A 39 -13.45 13.75 -4.19
C SER A 39 -12.17 13.54 -5.01
N ASN A 40 -12.27 13.62 -6.34
CA ASN A 40 -11.12 13.46 -7.23
C ASN A 40 -10.03 14.48 -6.93
N TYR A 41 -10.41 15.71 -6.61
CA TYR A 41 -9.47 16.76 -6.23
C TYR A 41 -8.56 16.35 -5.06
N TRP A 42 -9.15 15.83 -3.97
CA TRP A 42 -8.38 15.42 -2.80
C TRP A 42 -7.60 14.12 -3.05
N LEU A 43 -8.14 13.19 -3.83
CA LEU A 43 -7.42 11.99 -4.23
C LEU A 43 -6.13 12.35 -4.97
N GLU A 44 -6.21 13.26 -5.94
CA GLU A 44 -5.04 13.74 -6.71
C GLU A 44 -4.03 14.49 -5.85
N LYS A 45 -4.46 15.22 -4.83
CA LYS A 45 -3.57 16.01 -3.97
C LYS A 45 -2.91 15.19 -2.86
N LEU A 46 -3.56 14.14 -2.34
CA LEU A 46 -3.15 13.46 -1.10
C LEU A 46 -2.67 12.02 -1.32
N ALA A 47 -3.06 11.36 -2.42
CA ALA A 47 -2.68 10.00 -2.68
C ALA A 47 -1.19 9.87 -3.01
N TYR A 48 -0.61 8.78 -2.56
CA TYR A 48 0.77 8.40 -2.87
C TYR A 48 0.83 7.64 -4.20
N SER A 49 1.85 7.92 -5.00
CA SER A 49 2.36 6.99 -6.00
C SER A 49 3.88 7.14 -6.08
N PRO A 50 4.62 6.08 -6.46
CA PRO A 50 6.07 6.16 -6.57
C PRO A 50 6.54 7.22 -7.57
N LEU A 51 5.80 7.45 -8.64
CA LEU A 51 6.11 8.48 -9.63
C LEU A 51 6.03 9.88 -9.02
N LEU A 52 4.99 10.18 -8.22
CA LEU A 52 4.85 11.46 -7.54
C LEU A 52 5.93 11.67 -6.47
N LEU A 53 6.32 10.60 -5.77
CA LEU A 53 7.48 10.65 -4.87
C LEU A 53 8.76 11.01 -5.63
N TYR A 54 9.00 10.39 -6.80
CA TYR A 54 10.14 10.69 -7.65
C TYR A 54 10.13 12.15 -8.13
N SER A 55 8.94 12.71 -8.39
CA SER A 55 8.74 14.11 -8.76
C SER A 55 8.91 15.09 -7.59
N GLY A 56 9.28 14.61 -6.40
CA GLY A 56 9.55 15.46 -5.23
C GLY A 56 8.34 15.69 -4.31
N GLU A 57 7.20 15.08 -4.57
CA GLU A 57 6.00 15.22 -3.74
C GLU A 57 6.01 14.27 -2.53
N TRP A 58 7.10 14.33 -1.75
CA TRP A 58 7.37 13.45 -0.61
C TRP A 58 6.31 13.51 0.50
N TYR A 59 5.59 14.62 0.64
CA TYR A 59 4.54 14.78 1.64
C TYR A 59 3.42 13.74 1.51
N ARG A 60 3.21 13.20 0.30
CA ARG A 60 2.20 12.18 -0.01
C ARG A 60 2.44 10.86 0.73
N VAL A 61 3.67 10.60 1.14
CA VAL A 61 4.00 9.45 1.98
C VAL A 61 3.24 9.50 3.31
N PHE A 62 3.02 10.70 3.85
CA PHE A 62 2.26 10.91 5.08
C PHE A 62 0.77 11.12 4.82
N THR A 63 0.41 11.97 3.87
CA THR A 63 -1.01 12.31 3.65
C THR A 63 -1.83 11.11 3.20
N SER A 64 -1.26 10.24 2.38
CA SER A 64 -1.93 9.01 1.94
C SER A 64 -2.33 8.08 3.07
N MET A 65 -1.57 8.04 4.18
CA MET A 65 -1.86 7.21 5.35
C MET A 65 -3.14 7.62 6.10
N PHE A 66 -3.65 8.83 5.87
CA PHE A 66 -4.85 9.36 6.52
C PHE A 66 -6.02 9.58 5.54
N THR A 67 -5.81 9.28 4.27
CA THR A 67 -6.79 9.46 3.20
C THR A 67 -7.50 8.12 2.92
N HIS A 68 -8.82 8.13 2.71
CA HIS A 68 -9.61 6.92 2.47
C HIS A 68 -10.51 7.06 1.25
N ALA A 69 -10.64 5.99 0.46
CA ALA A 69 -11.37 6.00 -0.80
C ALA A 69 -12.89 6.16 -0.61
N ASP A 70 -13.46 5.43 0.35
CA ASP A 70 -14.90 5.32 0.55
C ASP A 70 -15.26 5.04 2.01
N ILE A 71 -16.58 5.09 2.29
CA ILE A 71 -17.11 4.92 3.65
C ILE A 71 -16.81 3.54 4.26
N PHE A 72 -16.78 2.47 3.46
CA PHE A 72 -16.44 1.14 3.95
C PHE A 72 -14.95 1.02 4.24
N HIS A 73 -14.11 1.63 3.38
CA HIS A 73 -12.67 1.65 3.57
C HIS A 73 -12.30 2.31 4.90
N ILE A 74 -12.83 3.49 5.23
CA ILE A 74 -12.56 4.13 6.52
C ILE A 74 -13.18 3.35 7.67
N PHE A 75 -14.42 2.86 7.53
CA PHE A 75 -15.10 2.11 8.59
C PHE A 75 -14.27 0.91 9.05
N PHE A 76 -13.84 0.04 8.12
CA PHE A 76 -13.05 -1.13 8.47
C PHE A 76 -11.67 -0.77 9.02
N ASN A 77 -11.01 0.25 8.46
CA ASN A 77 -9.73 0.73 9.00
C ASN A 77 -9.89 1.19 10.46
N MET A 78 -10.87 2.02 10.76
CA MET A 78 -11.09 2.54 12.12
C MET A 78 -11.53 1.44 13.08
N TYR A 79 -12.33 0.49 12.63
CA TYR A 79 -12.75 -0.66 13.42
C TYR A 79 -11.54 -1.50 13.86
N PHE A 80 -10.67 -1.89 12.91
CA PHE A 80 -9.47 -2.67 13.23
C PHE A 80 -8.47 -1.88 14.07
N LEU A 81 -8.27 -0.60 13.75
CA LEU A 81 -7.39 0.26 14.52
C LEU A 81 -7.84 0.40 15.96
N TYR A 82 -9.12 0.67 16.20
CA TYR A 82 -9.67 0.84 17.53
C TYR A 82 -9.58 -0.45 18.35
N PHE A 83 -9.93 -1.59 17.74
CA PHE A 83 -9.95 -2.88 18.41
C PHE A 83 -8.55 -3.38 18.77
N PHE A 84 -7.63 -3.41 17.82
CA PHE A 84 -6.28 -3.95 18.02
C PHE A 84 -5.30 -2.91 18.57
N GLY A 85 -5.43 -1.66 18.12
CA GLY A 85 -4.52 -0.58 18.46
C GLY A 85 -4.51 -0.27 19.95
N ARG A 86 -5.67 -0.18 20.59
CA ARG A 86 -5.77 0.09 22.03
C ARG A 86 -5.05 -0.95 22.88
N GLU A 87 -5.12 -2.22 22.51
CA GLU A 87 -4.46 -3.29 23.27
C GLU A 87 -2.94 -3.22 23.10
N VAL A 88 -2.45 -2.95 21.88
CA VAL A 88 -1.01 -2.75 21.65
C VAL A 88 -0.52 -1.50 22.37
N GLU A 89 -1.26 -0.36 22.27
CA GLU A 89 -0.91 0.88 22.98
C GLU A 89 -0.82 0.70 24.50
N LYS A 90 -1.79 0.03 25.13
CA LYS A 90 -1.74 -0.30 26.56
C LYS A 90 -0.49 -1.09 26.93
N LYS A 91 -0.03 -1.98 26.05
CA LYS A 91 1.12 -2.85 26.33
C LYS A 91 2.46 -2.14 26.24
N ILE A 92 2.66 -1.33 25.18
CA ILE A 92 3.97 -0.72 24.90
C ILE A 92 4.05 0.75 25.28
N GLY A 93 2.92 1.38 25.60
CA GLY A 93 2.80 2.80 25.93
C GLY A 93 2.57 3.67 24.69
N SER A 94 1.94 4.84 24.90
CA SER A 94 1.42 5.71 23.82
C SER A 94 2.51 6.20 22.85
N LEU A 95 3.68 6.62 23.35
CA LEU A 95 4.75 7.14 22.49
C LEU A 95 5.32 6.05 21.57
N LYS A 96 5.64 4.88 22.13
CA LYS A 96 6.16 3.75 21.36
C LYS A 96 5.12 3.25 20.35
N TYR A 97 3.85 3.27 20.74
CA TYR A 97 2.74 2.93 19.85
C TYR A 97 2.62 3.90 18.66
N LEU A 98 2.69 5.20 18.91
CA LEU A 98 2.67 6.20 17.86
C LEU A 98 3.83 6.00 16.86
N ILE A 99 5.04 5.78 17.37
CA ILE A 99 6.22 5.50 16.54
C ILE A 99 6.00 4.22 15.74
N LEU A 100 5.50 3.14 16.38
CA LEU A 100 5.19 1.89 15.69
C LEU A 100 4.17 2.11 14.56
N TYR A 101 3.08 2.82 14.82
CA TYR A 101 2.02 3.10 13.85
C TYR A 101 2.57 3.86 12.63
N ILE A 102 3.22 5.00 12.86
CA ILE A 102 3.76 5.83 11.77
C ILE A 102 4.85 5.09 10.99
N SER A 103 5.82 4.48 11.68
CA SER A 103 6.91 3.77 11.02
C SER A 103 6.44 2.55 10.23
N SER A 104 5.42 1.84 10.73
CA SER A 104 4.81 0.72 9.98
C SER A 104 4.14 1.20 8.70
N GLY A 105 3.45 2.35 8.73
CA GLY A 105 2.86 2.96 7.54
C GLY A 105 3.90 3.38 6.51
N LEU A 106 4.99 3.99 6.95
CA LEU A 106 6.12 4.34 6.08
C LEU A 106 6.76 3.10 5.45
N LEU A 107 7.01 2.06 6.24
CA LEU A 107 7.57 0.81 5.75
C LEU A 107 6.59 0.05 4.84
N ALA A 108 5.28 0.19 5.05
CA ALA A 108 4.27 -0.33 4.14
C ALA A 108 4.40 0.28 2.74
N ILE A 109 4.62 1.59 2.65
CA ILE A 109 4.87 2.29 1.38
C ILE A 109 6.18 1.80 0.74
N VAL A 110 7.23 1.58 1.55
CA VAL A 110 8.50 1.01 1.06
C VAL A 110 8.26 -0.36 0.41
N PHE A 111 7.51 -1.25 1.06
CA PHE A 111 7.17 -2.57 0.49
C PHE A 111 6.30 -2.46 -0.75
N HIS A 112 5.28 -1.59 -0.74
CA HIS A 112 4.44 -1.35 -1.91
C HIS A 112 5.29 -0.99 -3.12
N THR A 113 6.18 -0.02 -2.96
CA THR A 113 7.06 0.47 -4.03
C THR A 113 8.10 -0.57 -4.44
N ALA A 114 8.75 -1.25 -3.49
CA ALA A 114 9.74 -2.28 -3.77
C ALA A 114 9.20 -3.42 -4.65
N PHE A 115 7.93 -3.78 -4.48
CA PHE A 115 7.32 -4.91 -5.18
C PHE A 115 6.69 -4.57 -6.53
N ILE A 116 6.78 -3.33 -7.00
CA ILE A 116 6.26 -2.91 -8.31
C ILE A 116 6.92 -3.70 -9.44
N SER A 117 8.24 -3.96 -9.38
CA SER A 117 8.94 -4.78 -10.37
C SER A 117 8.41 -6.21 -10.48
N ILE A 118 7.69 -6.70 -9.47
CA ILE A 118 7.05 -8.01 -9.46
C ILE A 118 5.60 -7.92 -9.91
N THR A 119 4.88 -6.88 -9.50
CA THR A 119 3.43 -6.78 -9.72
C THR A 119 3.08 -6.25 -11.09
N SER A 120 3.32 -4.99 -11.34
CA SER A 120 3.11 -4.33 -12.63
C SER A 120 3.66 -2.91 -12.57
N SER A 121 4.30 -2.47 -13.63
CA SER A 121 4.77 -1.08 -13.77
C SER A 121 3.64 -0.05 -13.65
N ILE A 122 2.38 -0.42 -13.88
CA ILE A 122 1.22 0.46 -13.62
C ILE A 122 1.14 0.88 -12.14
N GLY A 123 1.72 0.11 -11.22
CA GLY A 123 1.83 0.45 -9.81
C GLY A 123 2.65 1.72 -9.54
N LEU A 124 3.50 2.15 -10.48
CA LEU A 124 4.24 3.42 -10.36
C LEU A 124 3.32 4.63 -10.33
N VAL A 125 2.18 4.54 -10.99
CA VAL A 125 1.20 5.64 -11.14
C VAL A 125 -0.12 5.37 -10.42
N THR A 126 -0.36 4.14 -9.96
CA THR A 126 -1.59 3.79 -9.25
C THR A 126 -1.62 4.48 -7.89
N PRO A 127 -2.67 5.28 -7.61
CA PRO A 127 -2.81 5.93 -6.32
C PRO A 127 -2.96 4.92 -5.18
N ALA A 128 -2.17 5.07 -4.12
CA ALA A 128 -2.27 4.30 -2.90
C ALA A 128 -2.68 5.22 -1.74
N ILE A 129 -3.73 4.84 -1.01
CA ILE A 129 -4.30 5.57 0.13
C ILE A 129 -4.79 4.60 1.20
N GLY A 130 -4.87 5.07 2.43
CA GLY A 130 -5.44 4.35 3.57
C GLY A 130 -4.49 4.15 4.73
N ALA A 131 -5.04 4.11 5.93
CA ALA A 131 -4.32 3.79 7.17
C ALA A 131 -3.89 2.31 7.25
N SER A 132 -4.36 1.48 6.31
CA SER A 132 -4.29 0.02 6.39
C SER A 132 -2.86 -0.54 6.47
N GLY A 133 -1.87 0.12 5.85
CA GLY A 133 -0.46 -0.25 5.99
C GLY A 133 0.06 -0.09 7.42
N ALA A 134 -0.25 1.03 8.07
CA ALA A 134 0.07 1.27 9.47
C ALA A 134 -0.70 0.33 10.43
N ILE A 135 -1.99 0.11 10.15
CA ILE A 135 -2.84 -0.83 10.89
C ILE A 135 -2.28 -2.26 10.77
N SER A 136 -1.81 -2.65 9.60
CA SER A 136 -1.15 -3.95 9.41
C SER A 136 0.04 -4.14 10.33
N GLY A 137 0.82 -3.07 10.58
CA GLY A 137 1.89 -3.10 11.57
C GLY A 137 1.38 -3.30 13.00
N VAL A 138 0.27 -2.67 13.36
CA VAL A 138 -0.39 -2.90 14.64
C VAL A 138 -0.86 -4.35 14.76
N LEU A 139 -1.40 -4.94 13.69
CA LEU A 139 -1.81 -6.36 13.65
C LEU A 139 -0.61 -7.30 13.79
N GLY A 140 0.53 -6.99 13.16
CA GLY A 140 1.77 -7.75 13.32
C GLY A 140 2.32 -7.71 14.75
N ALA A 141 2.29 -6.53 15.39
CA ALA A 141 2.63 -6.38 16.81
C ALA A 141 1.65 -7.14 17.72
N TYR A 142 0.36 -7.06 17.43
CA TYR A 142 -0.68 -7.78 18.17
C TYR A 142 -0.50 -9.30 18.06
N LEU A 143 -0.15 -9.80 16.88
CA LEU A 143 0.13 -11.23 16.67
C LEU A 143 1.22 -11.71 17.63
N LEU A 144 2.34 -11.02 17.74
CA LEU A 144 3.41 -11.40 18.64
C LEU A 144 2.99 -11.37 20.11
N LEU A 145 2.28 -10.31 20.53
CA LEU A 145 1.86 -10.12 21.91
C LEU A 145 0.79 -11.13 22.35
N TYR A 146 -0.19 -11.39 21.47
CA TYR A 146 -1.48 -11.96 21.87
C TYR A 146 -1.96 -13.11 20.98
N HIS A 147 -1.08 -13.82 20.27
CA HIS A 147 -1.49 -14.89 19.31
C HIS A 147 -2.38 -15.98 19.93
N ARG A 148 -2.33 -16.19 21.24
CA ARG A 148 -3.11 -17.20 21.97
C ARG A 148 -4.47 -16.68 22.46
N ARG A 149 -4.68 -15.34 22.45
CA ARG A 149 -5.94 -14.74 22.89
C ARG A 149 -7.09 -15.18 21.97
N VAL A 150 -8.19 -15.59 22.56
CA VAL A 150 -9.42 -15.92 21.81
C VAL A 150 -10.18 -14.64 21.52
N LEU A 151 -10.52 -14.46 20.24
CA LEU A 151 -11.33 -13.37 19.72
C LEU A 151 -12.65 -13.98 19.20
N THR A 152 -13.75 -13.28 19.38
CA THR A 152 -15.04 -13.67 18.80
C THR A 152 -15.26 -12.85 17.52
N PHE A 153 -15.34 -13.54 16.40
CA PHE A 153 -15.66 -12.94 15.10
C PHE A 153 -17.12 -13.17 14.78
N CYS A 154 -17.82 -12.14 14.35
CA CYS A 154 -19.21 -12.22 13.92
C CYS A 154 -19.32 -11.84 12.45
N ILE A 155 -19.95 -12.69 11.66
CA ILE A 155 -20.30 -12.43 10.26
C ILE A 155 -21.81 -12.19 10.19
N PHE A 156 -22.20 -11.09 9.57
CA PHE A 156 -23.61 -10.70 9.44
C PHE A 156 -24.15 -11.05 8.05
N ILE A 157 -24.74 -12.26 7.89
CA ILE A 157 -25.32 -12.76 6.62
C ILE A 157 -26.51 -13.66 6.91
N PRO A 158 -27.74 -13.20 6.81
CA PRO A 158 -28.36 -11.97 7.26
C PRO A 158 -28.43 -11.84 8.79
N LEU A 159 -28.24 -12.96 9.51
CA LEU A 159 -28.17 -13.03 10.97
C LEU A 159 -26.70 -13.10 11.42
N PRO A 160 -26.37 -12.56 12.60
CA PRO A 160 -25.00 -12.65 13.11
C PRO A 160 -24.62 -14.09 13.47
N ILE A 161 -23.66 -14.64 12.73
CA ILE A 161 -23.01 -15.92 13.06
C ILE A 161 -21.67 -15.58 13.71
N CYS A 162 -21.56 -15.88 15.01
CA CYS A 162 -20.34 -15.61 15.77
C CYS A 162 -19.59 -16.90 16.08
N PHE A 163 -18.27 -16.87 15.88
CA PHE A 163 -17.40 -18.02 16.20
C PHE A 163 -16.13 -17.56 16.92
N PRO A 164 -15.67 -18.30 17.93
CA PRO A 164 -14.41 -18.01 18.59
C PRO A 164 -13.23 -18.50 17.75
N SER A 165 -12.18 -17.70 17.64
CA SER A 165 -10.92 -18.12 17.02
C SER A 165 -9.74 -17.52 17.78
N ARG A 166 -8.60 -18.23 17.77
CA ARG A 166 -7.36 -17.64 18.30
C ARG A 166 -6.87 -16.53 17.39
N ALA A 167 -6.47 -15.41 17.97
CA ALA A 167 -5.94 -14.26 17.24
C ALA A 167 -4.81 -14.67 16.27
N GLY A 168 -3.93 -15.58 16.70
CA GLY A 168 -2.85 -16.10 15.87
C GLY A 168 -3.34 -16.77 14.58
N VAL A 169 -4.41 -17.58 14.67
CA VAL A 169 -4.98 -18.25 13.48
C VAL A 169 -5.53 -17.22 12.50
N PHE A 170 -6.34 -16.30 13.00
CA PHE A 170 -6.92 -15.23 12.17
C PHE A 170 -5.86 -14.34 11.51
N LEU A 171 -4.89 -13.85 12.28
CA LEU A 171 -3.90 -12.91 11.78
C LEU A 171 -2.88 -13.57 10.83
N ILE A 172 -2.49 -14.82 11.07
CA ILE A 172 -1.63 -15.56 10.15
C ILE A 172 -2.36 -15.84 8.84
N PHE A 173 -3.65 -16.25 8.91
CA PHE A 173 -4.48 -16.46 7.72
C PHE A 173 -4.64 -15.15 6.93
N TRP A 174 -4.98 -14.06 7.59
CA TRP A 174 -5.10 -12.74 6.97
C TRP A 174 -3.79 -12.31 6.30
N PHE A 175 -2.66 -12.49 6.98
CA PHE A 175 -1.33 -12.18 6.41
C PHE A 175 -1.01 -13.07 5.20
N ALA A 176 -1.34 -14.35 5.26
CA ALA A 176 -1.17 -15.26 4.12
C ALA A 176 -1.95 -14.78 2.90
N LEU A 177 -3.19 -14.32 3.08
CA LEU A 177 -3.98 -13.76 1.99
C LEU A 177 -3.33 -12.51 1.38
N GLN A 178 -2.73 -11.62 2.20
CA GLN A 178 -2.03 -10.45 1.66
C GLN A 178 -0.85 -10.87 0.77
N VAL A 179 -0.05 -11.82 1.21
CA VAL A 179 1.11 -12.29 0.44
C VAL A 179 0.66 -13.01 -0.84
N ILE A 180 -0.28 -13.96 -0.73
CA ILE A 180 -0.77 -14.75 -1.87
C ILE A 180 -1.45 -13.85 -2.91
N TYR A 181 -2.38 -12.98 -2.51
CA TYR A 181 -3.09 -12.09 -3.42
C TYR A 181 -2.16 -11.04 -4.04
N GLY A 182 -1.13 -10.61 -3.32
CA GLY A 182 -0.10 -9.75 -3.87
C GLY A 182 0.63 -10.39 -5.06
N TYR A 183 1.09 -11.63 -4.92
CA TYR A 183 1.74 -12.37 -6.01
C TYR A 183 0.79 -12.76 -7.13
N LEU A 184 -0.45 -13.10 -6.82
CA LEU A 184 -1.46 -13.43 -7.83
C LEU A 184 -2.04 -12.21 -8.55
N ARG A 185 -1.73 -10.98 -8.09
CA ARG A 185 -2.28 -9.71 -8.63
C ARG A 185 -3.82 -9.74 -8.66
N PHE A 186 -4.43 -10.27 -7.60
CA PHE A 186 -5.85 -10.66 -7.56
C PHE A 186 -6.80 -9.47 -7.79
N VAL A 187 -6.52 -8.32 -7.15
CA VAL A 187 -7.25 -7.06 -7.37
C VAL A 187 -6.23 -5.93 -7.47
N SER A 188 -6.20 -5.23 -8.59
CA SER A 188 -5.19 -4.20 -8.88
C SER A 188 -5.30 -2.94 -8.00
N SER A 189 -6.49 -2.67 -7.43
CA SER A 189 -6.74 -1.51 -6.57
C SER A 189 -6.31 -1.69 -5.12
N ILE A 190 -5.89 -2.90 -4.70
CA ILE A 190 -5.48 -3.17 -3.32
C ILE A 190 -3.97 -3.32 -3.24
N ALA A 191 -3.34 -2.52 -2.35
CA ALA A 191 -1.91 -2.53 -2.13
C ALA A 191 -1.48 -3.68 -1.18
N TYR A 192 -1.65 -4.93 -1.60
CA TYR A 192 -1.39 -6.12 -0.78
C TYR A 192 0.01 -6.15 -0.17
N PHE A 193 1.04 -5.79 -0.92
CA PHE A 193 2.41 -5.75 -0.40
C PHE A 193 2.65 -4.60 0.59
N ALA A 194 1.86 -3.51 0.53
CA ALA A 194 1.86 -2.53 1.60
C ALA A 194 1.35 -3.14 2.91
N HIS A 195 0.27 -3.92 2.85
CA HIS A 195 -0.26 -4.61 4.03
C HIS A 195 0.73 -5.65 4.57
N ALA A 196 1.29 -6.49 3.69
CA ALA A 196 2.26 -7.50 4.10
C ALA A 196 3.53 -6.86 4.68
N GLY A 197 4.05 -5.81 4.06
CA GLY A 197 5.21 -5.06 4.54
C GLY A 197 4.96 -4.37 5.88
N GLY A 198 3.81 -3.69 6.03
CA GLY A 198 3.40 -3.09 7.29
C GLY A 198 3.33 -4.13 8.42
N PHE A 199 2.76 -5.31 8.14
CA PHE A 199 2.62 -6.38 9.13
C PHE A 199 3.98 -6.87 9.66
N ILE A 200 4.94 -7.18 8.78
CA ILE A 200 6.27 -7.61 9.21
C ILE A 200 7.10 -6.46 9.80
N ALA A 201 6.84 -5.22 9.38
CA ALA A 201 7.41 -4.04 10.01
C ALA A 201 6.96 -3.91 11.47
N GLY A 202 5.68 -4.12 11.75
CA GLY A 202 5.15 -4.10 13.12
C GLY A 202 5.76 -5.19 14.00
N ILE A 203 5.98 -6.40 13.45
CA ILE A 203 6.73 -7.47 14.13
C ILE A 203 8.14 -6.99 14.50
N SER A 204 8.84 -6.38 13.54
CA SER A 204 10.23 -5.94 13.70
C SER A 204 10.35 -4.77 14.70
N LEU A 205 9.47 -3.78 14.60
CA LEU A 205 9.45 -2.61 15.47
C LEU A 205 9.05 -2.95 16.91
N LEU A 206 8.12 -3.88 17.10
CA LEU A 206 7.76 -4.31 18.45
C LEU A 206 8.97 -4.89 19.19
N TYR A 207 9.82 -5.66 18.52
CA TYR A 207 11.02 -6.22 19.11
C TYR A 207 11.99 -5.13 19.60
N LEU A 208 12.11 -4.03 18.86
CA LEU A 208 12.94 -2.88 19.26
C LEU A 208 12.38 -2.15 20.48
N PHE A 209 11.06 -2.11 20.63
CA PHE A 209 10.38 -1.36 21.71
C PHE A 209 10.09 -2.18 22.95
N SER A 210 10.13 -3.50 22.85
CA SER A 210 9.82 -4.36 24.00
C SER A 210 10.93 -4.36 25.02
N PRO A 211 10.63 -4.05 26.27
CA PRO A 211 11.62 -4.19 27.33
C PRO A 211 12.03 -5.65 27.46
N ARG A 212 13.31 -5.91 27.58
CA ARG A 212 13.81 -7.25 27.94
C ARG A 212 13.29 -7.58 29.33
N THR A 213 12.24 -8.36 29.41
CA THR A 213 11.66 -8.76 30.68
C THR A 213 12.33 -10.05 31.12
N HIS A 214 12.94 -10.01 32.29
CA HIS A 214 13.43 -11.20 32.98
C HIS A 214 12.25 -11.99 33.55
N ASP A 215 12.37 -13.31 33.57
CA ASP A 215 11.40 -14.16 34.26
C ASP A 215 11.56 -13.96 35.78
N TYR A 216 10.52 -13.45 36.39
CA TYR A 216 10.50 -13.27 37.84
C TYR A 216 9.77 -14.45 38.49
N ARG A 217 10.39 -15.01 39.53
CA ARG A 217 9.69 -15.86 40.49
C ARG A 217 9.23 -14.97 41.63
N ARG A 218 7.94 -14.99 41.94
CA ARG A 218 7.37 -14.27 43.08
C ARG A 218 6.66 -15.27 43.96
N PHE A 219 6.71 -15.05 45.27
CA PHE A 219 5.91 -15.79 46.22
C PHE A 219 4.65 -15.00 46.52
N THR A 220 3.51 -15.65 46.59
CA THR A 220 2.23 -15.07 47.01
C THR A 220 1.52 -16.04 47.96
N ILE A 221 0.77 -15.49 48.91
CA ILE A 221 -0.08 -16.30 49.80
C ILE A 221 -1.52 -16.06 49.39
N TYR A 222 -2.22 -17.14 49.08
CA TYR A 222 -3.64 -17.12 48.78
C TYR A 222 -4.35 -18.19 49.60
N ASN A 223 -5.37 -17.80 50.39
CA ASN A 223 -6.11 -18.67 51.33
C ASN A 223 -5.18 -19.45 52.28
N GLY A 224 -4.11 -18.81 52.80
CA GLY A 224 -3.16 -19.43 53.72
C GLY A 224 -2.14 -20.39 53.08
N VAL A 225 -2.21 -20.62 51.78
CA VAL A 225 -1.25 -21.44 51.01
C VAL A 225 -0.23 -20.54 50.34
N LEU A 226 1.05 -20.89 50.47
CA LEU A 226 2.14 -20.23 49.78
C LEU A 226 2.23 -20.77 48.35
N TYR A 227 2.25 -19.86 47.38
CA TYR A 227 2.41 -20.19 45.93
C TYR A 227 3.68 -19.55 45.37
N ILE A 228 4.37 -20.30 44.54
CA ILE A 228 5.38 -19.77 43.62
C ILE A 228 4.66 -19.35 42.35
N VAL A 229 4.72 -18.04 42.05
CA VAL A 229 4.19 -17.52 40.78
C VAL A 229 5.32 -17.51 39.75
N LYS A 230 5.22 -18.37 38.77
CA LYS A 230 6.14 -18.46 37.63
C LYS A 230 5.53 -17.79 36.39
N THR A 231 6.33 -17.02 35.67
CA THR A 231 5.95 -16.51 34.38
C THR A 231 6.34 -17.50 33.28
N VAL A 232 5.36 -17.95 32.51
CA VAL A 232 5.60 -18.87 31.38
C VAL A 232 5.24 -18.16 30.10
N ARG A 233 6.20 -18.10 29.16
CA ARG A 233 5.98 -17.55 27.82
C ARG A 233 6.00 -18.67 26.81
N LYS A 234 4.90 -18.81 26.08
CA LYS A 234 4.75 -19.83 25.04
C LYS A 234 4.72 -19.14 23.67
N GLY A 235 5.82 -19.21 22.94
CA GLY A 235 5.89 -18.72 21.57
C GLY A 235 4.98 -19.48 20.59
N PHE A 236 5.15 -19.23 19.30
CA PHE A 236 4.38 -19.92 18.28
C PHE A 236 4.59 -21.42 18.26
N GLY A 237 3.55 -22.17 17.96
CA GLY A 237 3.67 -23.61 17.67
C GLY A 237 4.48 -23.86 16.39
N LYS A 238 5.02 -25.06 16.24
CA LYS A 238 5.84 -25.45 15.07
C LYS A 238 5.16 -25.13 13.73
N PHE A 239 3.87 -25.42 13.61
CA PHE A 239 3.08 -25.19 12.41
C PHE A 239 2.94 -23.68 12.08
N SER A 240 2.58 -22.87 13.08
CA SER A 240 2.49 -21.41 12.91
C SER A 240 3.83 -20.78 12.53
N LYS A 241 4.93 -21.25 13.14
CA LYS A 241 6.29 -20.82 12.76
C LYS A 241 6.62 -21.17 11.32
N ALA A 242 6.30 -22.39 10.89
CA ALA A 242 6.56 -22.84 9.52
C ALA A 242 5.81 -21.96 8.51
N ILE A 243 4.51 -21.73 8.71
CA ILE A 243 3.71 -20.87 7.81
C ILE A 243 4.29 -19.44 7.77
N LEU A 244 4.49 -18.82 8.94
CA LEU A 244 5.04 -17.47 9.01
C LEU A 244 6.41 -17.38 8.33
N SER A 245 7.28 -18.37 8.54
CA SER A 245 8.61 -18.40 7.93
C SER A 245 8.53 -18.51 6.41
N ILE A 246 7.63 -19.32 5.86
CA ILE A 246 7.42 -19.45 4.41
C ILE A 246 6.93 -18.11 3.83
N LEU A 247 5.97 -17.46 4.48
CA LEU A 247 5.43 -16.18 4.02
C LEU A 247 6.48 -15.06 4.07
N VAL A 248 7.24 -14.96 5.16
CA VAL A 248 8.32 -13.96 5.27
C VAL A 248 9.46 -14.27 4.30
N LEU A 249 9.78 -15.55 4.08
CA LEU A 249 10.78 -15.95 3.08
C LEU A 249 10.36 -15.56 1.67
N SER A 250 9.07 -15.72 1.32
CA SER A 250 8.58 -15.28 0.01
C SER A 250 8.73 -13.77 -0.19
N LEU A 251 8.45 -12.97 0.85
CA LEU A 251 8.69 -11.52 0.80
C LEU A 251 10.19 -11.18 0.71
N LEU A 252 11.05 -11.92 1.39
CA LEU A 252 12.49 -11.76 1.29
C LEU A 252 12.98 -12.04 -0.14
N ILE A 253 12.57 -13.16 -0.73
CA ILE A 253 12.89 -13.51 -2.11
C ILE A 253 12.40 -12.44 -3.08
N GLY A 254 11.15 -11.97 -2.90
CA GLY A 254 10.58 -10.89 -3.71
C GLY A 254 11.39 -9.59 -3.61
N SER A 255 11.81 -9.20 -2.41
CA SER A 255 12.64 -8.01 -2.21
C SER A 255 14.01 -8.13 -2.90
N VAL A 256 14.66 -9.29 -2.79
CA VAL A 256 15.96 -9.56 -3.47
C VAL A 256 15.78 -9.55 -4.99
N TYR A 257 14.72 -10.18 -5.50
CA TYR A 257 14.38 -10.14 -6.93
C TYR A 257 14.18 -8.69 -7.40
N SER A 258 13.51 -7.86 -6.61
CA SER A 258 13.30 -6.44 -6.93
C SER A 258 14.62 -5.65 -6.98
N ILE A 259 15.59 -5.93 -6.11
CA ILE A 259 16.93 -5.31 -6.18
C ILE A 259 17.58 -5.59 -7.54
N THR A 260 17.55 -6.84 -8.00
CA THR A 260 18.22 -7.26 -9.24
C THR A 260 17.52 -6.76 -10.51
N ASN A 261 16.22 -6.51 -10.44
CA ASN A 261 15.42 -6.08 -11.60
C ASN A 261 15.09 -4.58 -11.60
N SER A 262 15.45 -3.84 -10.57
CA SER A 262 15.20 -2.38 -10.50
C SER A 262 15.85 -1.61 -11.64
N SER A 263 17.04 -2.02 -12.10
CA SER A 263 17.78 -1.37 -13.19
C SER A 263 17.08 -1.48 -14.56
N LYS A 264 16.09 -2.36 -14.71
CA LYS A 264 15.32 -2.51 -15.95
C LYS A 264 14.24 -1.44 -16.11
N LEU A 265 14.01 -0.64 -15.08
CA LEU A 265 13.02 0.42 -15.08
C LEU A 265 13.70 1.72 -15.49
N ASN A 266 13.39 2.18 -16.71
CA ASN A 266 14.07 3.28 -17.40
C ASN A 266 13.49 4.68 -17.11
N ALA A 267 13.67 5.62 -17.99
CA ALA A 267 13.50 7.05 -17.78
C ALA A 267 12.03 7.51 -17.66
N MET A 268 11.83 8.59 -16.92
CA MET A 268 10.60 9.36 -16.93
C MET A 268 10.71 10.49 -17.95
N TYR A 269 9.68 10.65 -18.77
CA TYR A 269 9.53 11.73 -19.73
C TYR A 269 8.39 12.64 -19.30
N VAL A 270 8.57 13.95 -19.47
CA VAL A 270 7.49 14.90 -19.34
C VAL A 270 7.12 15.38 -20.74
N PHE A 271 5.86 15.19 -21.10
CA PHE A 271 5.29 15.64 -22.35
C PHE A 271 4.45 16.88 -22.10
N ASN A 272 4.82 17.98 -22.73
CA ASN A 272 3.96 19.14 -22.87
C ASN A 272 3.03 18.92 -24.06
N ILE A 273 1.73 18.93 -23.82
CA ILE A 273 0.70 18.68 -24.81
C ILE A 273 -0.17 19.93 -24.93
N ALA A 274 -0.11 20.58 -26.06
CA ALA A 274 -1.01 21.67 -26.41
C ALA A 274 -1.95 21.20 -27.50
N THR A 275 -3.24 21.35 -27.29
CA THR A 275 -4.27 20.95 -28.26
C THR A 275 -5.32 22.04 -28.42
N THR A 276 -5.81 22.19 -29.66
CA THR A 276 -6.95 23.04 -29.98
C THR A 276 -8.05 22.19 -30.58
N SER A 277 -9.23 22.21 -29.99
CA SER A 277 -10.43 21.55 -30.54
C SER A 277 -11.65 22.44 -30.28
N ASP A 278 -12.52 22.61 -31.28
CA ASP A 278 -13.76 23.40 -31.19
C ASP A 278 -13.54 24.83 -30.65
N GLY A 279 -12.36 25.44 -30.92
CA GLY A 279 -12.02 26.80 -30.48
C GLY A 279 -11.51 26.94 -29.07
N ALA A 280 -11.29 25.83 -28.36
CA ALA A 280 -10.67 25.81 -27.02
C ALA A 280 -9.21 25.37 -27.11
N ASP A 281 -8.30 26.22 -26.66
CA ASP A 281 -6.88 25.90 -26.49
C ASP A 281 -6.66 25.29 -25.11
N ILE A 282 -6.12 24.09 -25.07
CA ILE A 282 -5.84 23.36 -23.85
C ILE A 282 -4.37 22.93 -23.85
N SER A 283 -3.67 23.24 -22.78
CA SER A 283 -2.28 22.82 -22.58
C SER A 283 -2.12 22.12 -21.24
N SER A 284 -1.35 21.06 -21.22
CA SER A 284 -0.99 20.38 -19.96
C SER A 284 0.38 19.71 -20.06
N ASP A 285 1.09 19.66 -18.94
CA ASP A 285 2.24 18.79 -18.73
C ASP A 285 1.76 17.42 -18.24
N THR A 286 2.24 16.37 -18.89
CA THR A 286 1.93 14.98 -18.50
C THR A 286 3.22 14.22 -18.31
N ALA A 287 3.48 13.77 -17.10
CA ALA A 287 4.60 12.89 -16.80
C ALA A 287 4.27 11.46 -17.23
N VAL A 288 5.16 10.84 -18.00
CA VAL A 288 5.02 9.48 -18.51
C VAL A 288 6.23 8.68 -18.12
N TYR A 289 5.99 7.52 -17.56
CA TYR A 289 7.03 6.56 -17.30
C TYR A 289 7.16 5.59 -18.46
N ILE A 290 8.36 5.40 -18.97
CA ILE A 290 8.65 4.49 -20.07
C ILE A 290 9.55 3.36 -19.59
N ASN A 291 9.05 2.15 -19.66
CA ASN A 291 9.79 0.91 -19.47
C ASN A 291 10.10 0.28 -20.83
N ASP A 292 11.00 -0.72 -20.86
CA ASP A 292 11.40 -1.39 -22.11
C ASP A 292 10.21 -1.87 -22.98
N ASN A 293 9.10 -2.26 -22.35
CA ASN A 293 7.91 -2.78 -23.08
C ASN A 293 6.62 -2.00 -22.84
N ASP A 294 6.57 -1.06 -21.88
CA ASP A 294 5.34 -0.40 -21.47
C ASP A 294 5.49 1.11 -21.35
N VAL A 295 4.43 1.82 -21.70
CA VAL A 295 4.26 3.26 -21.45
C VAL A 295 3.13 3.45 -20.46
N ILE A 296 3.36 4.19 -19.37
CA ILE A 296 2.42 4.32 -18.27
C ILE A 296 2.06 5.78 -18.05
N LEU A 297 0.76 6.08 -18.05
CA LEU A 297 0.21 7.40 -17.84
C LEU A 297 -0.35 7.58 -16.43
N PRO A 298 -0.04 8.67 -15.72
CA PRO A 298 -0.47 8.85 -14.34
C PRO A 298 -1.95 9.20 -14.14
N THR A 299 -2.67 9.71 -15.15
CA THR A 299 -4.03 10.25 -14.92
C THR A 299 -4.96 10.16 -16.13
N ARG A 300 -6.28 10.40 -15.88
CA ARG A 300 -7.40 10.17 -16.80
C ARG A 300 -8.00 11.43 -17.45
N ASP A 301 -7.51 12.65 -17.17
CA ASP A 301 -8.21 13.88 -17.52
C ASP A 301 -7.93 14.40 -18.94
N ASP A 302 -8.95 15.07 -19.51
CA ASP A 302 -8.92 15.87 -20.74
C ASP A 302 -7.88 17.01 -20.62
N PRO A 303 -6.98 17.19 -21.47
CA PRO A 303 -6.74 17.07 -22.92
C PRO A 303 -5.93 15.84 -23.33
N ARG A 304 -5.81 14.88 -22.48
CA ARG A 304 -5.02 13.65 -22.61
C ARG A 304 -5.65 12.62 -23.55
N VAL A 305 -6.90 12.86 -23.98
CA VAL A 305 -7.53 12.03 -25.03
C VAL A 305 -6.59 11.88 -26.23
N VAL A 306 -6.02 13.00 -26.69
CA VAL A 306 -5.08 13.00 -27.83
C VAL A 306 -3.83 12.19 -27.50
N PHE A 307 -3.25 12.40 -26.32
CA PHE A 307 -2.05 11.70 -25.89
C PHE A 307 -2.29 10.21 -25.70
N ASN A 308 -3.43 9.83 -25.11
CA ASN A 308 -3.84 8.44 -24.99
C ASN A 308 -4.01 7.75 -26.35
N ARG A 309 -4.51 8.47 -27.38
CA ARG A 309 -4.61 7.93 -28.74
C ARG A 309 -3.23 7.65 -29.34
N PHE A 310 -2.25 8.54 -29.12
CA PHE A 310 -0.86 8.30 -29.47
C PHE A 310 -0.26 7.09 -28.76
N LEU A 311 -0.51 6.97 -27.48
CA LEU A 311 -0.06 5.84 -26.67
C LEU A 311 -0.59 4.51 -27.22
N TRP A 312 -1.91 4.40 -27.41
CA TRP A 312 -2.56 3.16 -27.83
C TRP A 312 -2.30 2.82 -29.30
N SER A 313 -1.88 3.79 -30.10
CA SER A 313 -1.46 3.56 -31.49
C SER A 313 -0.02 3.04 -31.62
N GLY A 314 0.74 2.99 -30.52
CA GLY A 314 2.17 2.66 -30.56
C GLY A 314 3.07 3.75 -31.14
N LEU A 315 2.53 4.96 -31.34
CA LEU A 315 3.30 6.09 -31.90
C LEU A 315 4.15 6.80 -30.84
N LEU A 316 3.87 6.60 -29.55
CA LEU A 316 4.60 7.27 -28.48
C LEU A 316 5.99 6.68 -28.26
N LYS A 317 6.15 5.36 -28.44
CA LYS A 317 7.43 4.67 -28.36
C LYS A 317 7.54 3.68 -29.52
N ASN A 318 8.56 3.83 -30.34
CA ASN A 318 8.86 2.93 -31.45
C ASN A 318 10.37 2.84 -31.66
N GLU A 319 11.00 1.83 -31.14
CA GLU A 319 12.47 1.63 -31.23
C GLU A 319 12.96 1.52 -32.67
N ALA A 320 12.14 0.98 -33.58
CA ALA A 320 12.47 0.91 -35.00
C ALA A 320 12.55 2.30 -35.67
N LYS A 321 12.03 3.32 -35.02
CA LYS A 321 12.00 4.72 -35.48
C LYS A 321 12.94 5.63 -34.68
N ALA A 322 13.84 5.07 -33.89
CA ALA A 322 14.84 5.88 -33.20
C ALA A 322 15.54 6.83 -34.17
N ARG A 323 15.60 8.12 -33.82
CA ARG A 323 16.09 9.23 -34.68
C ARG A 323 15.30 9.45 -35.95
N TYR A 324 14.11 8.88 -36.09
CA TYR A 324 13.25 9.08 -37.25
C TYR A 324 12.64 10.49 -37.21
N VAL A 325 12.78 11.21 -38.34
CA VAL A 325 12.16 12.52 -38.55
C VAL A 325 11.41 12.49 -39.86
N ASP A 326 10.12 12.83 -39.83
CA ASP A 326 9.27 12.91 -41.01
C ASP A 326 8.49 14.23 -41.04
N SER A 327 8.65 15.00 -42.08
CA SER A 327 7.98 16.29 -42.28
C SER A 327 6.57 16.19 -42.85
N ASP A 328 6.18 15.03 -43.36
CA ASP A 328 4.85 14.77 -43.97
C ASP A 328 4.26 13.42 -43.51
N PHE A 329 4.40 13.13 -42.27
CA PHE A 329 3.88 11.91 -41.66
C PHE A 329 2.36 11.85 -41.74
N LYS A 330 1.83 10.77 -42.30
CA LYS A 330 0.39 10.48 -42.35
C LYS A 330 0.13 9.03 -42.03
N ILE A 331 -0.76 8.79 -41.08
CA ILE A 331 -1.15 7.46 -40.66
C ILE A 331 -2.67 7.38 -40.43
N ASN A 332 -3.23 6.24 -40.79
CA ASN A 332 -4.62 5.87 -40.52
C ASN A 332 -4.63 4.54 -39.78
N LEU A 333 -5.10 4.54 -38.56
CA LEU A 333 -5.14 3.38 -37.70
C LEU A 333 -6.52 3.20 -37.07
N MET A 334 -6.86 1.96 -36.81
CA MET A 334 -7.95 1.60 -35.89
C MET A 334 -7.33 1.15 -34.56
N ILE A 335 -7.65 1.84 -33.49
CA ILE A 335 -7.18 1.51 -32.17
C ILE A 335 -8.33 0.99 -31.32
N LYS A 336 -8.04 0.10 -30.37
CA LYS A 336 -9.03 -0.43 -29.44
C LYS A 336 -8.91 0.29 -28.10
N ASP A 337 -10.03 0.82 -27.62
CA ASP A 337 -10.07 1.42 -26.29
C ASP A 337 -9.84 0.35 -25.21
N PRO A 338 -8.83 0.47 -24.34
CA PRO A 338 -8.49 -0.56 -23.37
C PRO A 338 -9.51 -0.70 -22.24
N VAL A 339 -10.31 0.35 -21.97
CA VAL A 339 -11.29 0.35 -20.88
C VAL A 339 -12.62 -0.23 -21.33
N TYR A 340 -13.09 0.20 -22.52
CA TYR A 340 -14.41 -0.17 -23.02
C TYR A 340 -14.36 -1.21 -24.14
N GLY A 341 -13.18 -1.55 -24.62
CA GLY A 341 -12.99 -2.55 -25.67
C GLY A 341 -13.54 -2.16 -27.05
N THR A 342 -13.97 -0.90 -27.24
CA THR A 342 -14.54 -0.40 -28.50
C THR A 342 -13.45 -0.03 -29.48
N ASN A 343 -13.69 -0.29 -30.77
CA ASN A 343 -12.78 0.13 -31.83
C ASN A 343 -13.02 1.59 -32.21
N LEU A 344 -11.96 2.37 -32.30
CA LEU A 344 -11.99 3.80 -32.58
C LEU A 344 -11.06 4.12 -33.75
N ASN A 345 -11.53 4.98 -34.64
CA ASN A 345 -10.71 5.43 -35.78
C ASN A 345 -9.74 6.52 -35.33
N LEU A 346 -8.51 6.46 -35.82
CA LEU A 346 -7.46 7.44 -35.58
C LEU A 346 -6.77 7.80 -36.89
N TYR A 347 -6.78 9.09 -37.21
CA TYR A 347 -6.08 9.68 -38.35
C TYR A 347 -5.08 10.70 -37.79
N VAL A 348 -3.80 10.50 -38.09
CA VAL A 348 -2.71 11.38 -37.66
C VAL A 348 -2.01 11.90 -38.88
N ALA A 349 -1.81 13.22 -38.96
CA ALA A 349 -1.09 13.86 -40.05
C ALA A 349 -0.26 15.03 -39.51
N GLY A 350 1.01 15.11 -39.88
CA GLY A 350 1.92 16.18 -39.48
C GLY A 350 3.37 15.77 -39.40
N PHE A 351 4.15 16.59 -38.70
CA PHE A 351 5.57 16.36 -38.45
C PHE A 351 5.75 15.54 -37.17
N ILE A 352 6.60 14.51 -37.20
CA ILE A 352 6.94 13.65 -36.07
C ILE A 352 8.46 13.48 -35.96
N GLU A 353 8.99 13.55 -34.75
CA GLU A 353 10.40 13.34 -34.43
C GLU A 353 10.51 12.41 -33.24
N TYR A 354 11.40 11.43 -33.32
CA TYR A 354 11.74 10.51 -32.22
C TYR A 354 13.14 10.79 -31.69
N ASP A 355 13.38 10.53 -30.41
CA ASP A 355 14.71 10.55 -29.81
C ASP A 355 15.56 9.32 -30.14
N GLU A 356 16.75 9.23 -29.58
CA GLU A 356 17.67 8.12 -29.78
C GLU A 356 17.15 6.79 -29.22
N GLN A 357 16.18 6.84 -28.30
CA GLN A 357 15.54 5.68 -27.69
C GLN A 357 14.22 5.30 -28.36
N GLY A 358 13.84 6.00 -29.43
CA GLY A 358 12.59 5.79 -30.14
C GLY A 358 11.36 6.33 -29.41
N VAL A 359 11.55 7.23 -28.45
CA VAL A 359 10.45 7.93 -27.77
C VAL A 359 10.10 9.18 -28.54
N LEU A 360 8.79 9.48 -28.67
CA LEU A 360 8.30 10.68 -29.31
C LEU A 360 8.92 11.92 -28.67
N LYS A 361 9.76 12.64 -29.44
CA LYS A 361 10.41 13.87 -29.01
C LYS A 361 9.57 15.10 -29.33
N ASN A 362 9.05 15.14 -30.56
CA ASN A 362 8.26 16.26 -31.04
C ASN A 362 7.18 15.78 -32.01
N PHE A 363 5.97 16.32 -31.88
CA PHE A 363 4.89 16.15 -32.84
C PHE A 363 4.18 17.48 -33.02
N LYS A 364 3.91 17.84 -34.27
CA LYS A 364 3.09 19.00 -34.63
C LYS A 364 2.21 18.64 -35.80
N GLY A 365 0.89 18.63 -35.60
CA GLY A 365 -0.01 18.20 -36.67
C GLY A 365 -1.47 18.16 -36.23
N THR A 366 -2.23 17.37 -36.97
CA THR A 366 -3.65 17.13 -36.77
C THR A 366 -3.92 15.69 -36.36
N ILE A 367 -4.80 15.52 -35.42
CA ILE A 367 -5.29 14.23 -34.96
C ILE A 367 -6.81 14.25 -35.08
N THR A 368 -7.36 13.34 -35.87
CA THR A 368 -8.81 13.14 -35.99
C THR A 368 -9.14 11.79 -35.39
N THR A 369 -9.96 11.73 -34.37
CA THR A 369 -10.27 10.49 -33.65
C THR A 369 -11.73 10.44 -33.24
N ASP A 370 -12.26 9.23 -33.09
CA ASP A 370 -13.52 9.00 -32.41
C ASP A 370 -13.33 9.18 -30.93
N VAL A 371 -14.29 9.81 -30.24
CA VAL A 371 -14.25 10.08 -28.81
C VAL A 371 -15.43 9.43 -28.13
N LEU A 372 -15.16 8.77 -26.98
CA LEU A 372 -16.21 8.23 -26.11
C LEU A 372 -16.78 9.36 -25.25
N VAL A 373 -18.08 9.59 -25.39
CA VAL A 373 -18.82 10.58 -24.59
C VAL A 373 -19.69 9.84 -23.59
N MET A 374 -19.46 10.10 -22.32
CA MET A 374 -20.30 9.62 -21.23
C MET A 374 -21.40 10.63 -20.95
N THR A 375 -22.64 10.22 -21.07
CA THR A 375 -23.79 11.02 -20.64
C THR A 375 -24.45 10.36 -19.45
N ARG A 376 -24.57 11.11 -18.35
CA ARG A 376 -25.22 10.66 -17.13
C ARG A 376 -26.67 11.15 -17.11
N GLN A 377 -27.63 10.23 -17.14
CA GLN A 377 -29.04 10.50 -16.92
C GLN A 377 -29.50 9.78 -15.64
N GLY A 378 -29.50 10.48 -14.51
CA GLY A 378 -29.77 9.88 -13.21
C GLY A 378 -28.69 8.88 -12.77
N PHE A 379 -29.08 7.64 -12.51
CA PHE A 379 -28.17 6.54 -12.14
C PHE A 379 -27.64 5.74 -13.34
N ILE A 380 -28.03 6.07 -14.56
CA ILE A 380 -27.64 5.35 -15.78
C ILE A 380 -26.55 6.15 -16.50
N GLU A 381 -25.38 5.53 -16.68
CA GLU A 381 -24.30 6.05 -17.52
C GLU A 381 -24.43 5.44 -18.92
N LYS A 382 -24.65 6.29 -19.93
CA LYS A 382 -24.72 5.90 -21.33
C LYS A 382 -23.43 6.33 -22.03
N ILE A 383 -22.74 5.37 -22.62
CA ILE A 383 -21.55 5.62 -23.44
C ILE A 383 -21.99 5.73 -24.90
N SER A 384 -21.58 6.79 -25.57
CA SER A 384 -21.80 7.01 -27.00
C SER A 384 -20.49 7.38 -27.67
N ILE A 385 -20.35 7.06 -28.96
CA ILE A 385 -19.20 7.41 -29.76
C ILE A 385 -19.53 8.70 -30.53
N LYS A 386 -18.73 9.77 -30.32
CA LYS A 386 -18.71 10.97 -31.15
C LYS A 386 -17.63 10.76 -32.21
N PRO A 387 -18.00 10.56 -33.50
CA PRO A 387 -17.03 10.25 -34.53
C PRO A 387 -16.30 11.50 -35.03
N GLY A 388 -15.05 11.32 -35.46
CA GLY A 388 -14.32 12.27 -36.28
C GLY A 388 -13.98 13.61 -35.59
N VAL A 389 -13.74 13.65 -34.26
CA VAL A 389 -13.33 14.87 -33.58
C VAL A 389 -11.90 15.22 -34.01
N LYS A 390 -11.69 16.45 -34.49
CA LYS A 390 -10.40 16.95 -34.97
C LYS A 390 -9.71 17.82 -33.94
N TYR A 391 -8.44 17.49 -33.65
CA TYR A 391 -7.55 18.24 -32.80
C TYR A 391 -6.36 18.74 -33.60
N TYR A 392 -5.94 19.98 -33.38
CA TYR A 392 -4.62 20.47 -33.72
C TYR A 392 -3.74 20.27 -32.51
N ALA A 393 -2.66 19.51 -32.64
CA ALA A 393 -1.86 19.13 -31.49
C ALA A 393 -0.38 19.44 -31.70
N THR A 394 0.25 19.94 -30.65
CA THR A 394 1.69 19.99 -30.48
C THR A 394 2.05 19.19 -29.25
N ILE A 395 2.98 18.24 -29.38
CA ILE A 395 3.47 17.42 -28.29
C ILE A 395 4.99 17.57 -28.27
N GLU A 396 5.54 18.02 -27.15
CA GLU A 396 6.98 18.12 -26.95
C GLU A 396 7.36 17.29 -25.72
N SER A 397 8.39 16.46 -25.83
CA SER A 397 8.89 15.70 -24.71
C SER A 397 10.25 16.19 -24.23
N ARG A 398 10.48 16.03 -22.92
CA ARG A 398 11.80 16.19 -22.31
C ARG A 398 12.03 15.05 -21.31
N VAL A 399 13.25 14.57 -21.24
CA VAL A 399 13.66 13.62 -20.20
C VAL A 399 13.67 14.38 -18.88
N HIS A 400 12.93 13.89 -17.90
CA HIS A 400 12.84 14.50 -16.57
C HIS A 400 13.67 13.75 -15.51
N GLY A 401 14.09 12.57 -15.80
CA GLY A 401 14.94 11.79 -14.87
C GLY A 401 15.30 10.45 -15.45
N GLU A 402 16.53 10.08 -15.19
CA GLU A 402 17.07 8.79 -15.55
C GLU A 402 16.98 7.87 -14.34
N ASN A 403 16.46 6.65 -14.53
CA ASN A 403 16.63 5.57 -13.60
C ASN A 403 15.82 5.61 -12.28
N ILE A 404 14.49 5.76 -12.37
CA ILE A 404 13.60 5.64 -11.20
C ILE A 404 13.81 4.31 -10.45
N GLY A 405 14.19 3.26 -11.19
CA GLY A 405 14.54 1.97 -10.63
C GLY A 405 15.69 2.02 -9.64
N LEU A 406 16.78 2.71 -9.98
CA LEU A 406 17.94 2.82 -9.09
C LEU A 406 17.75 3.86 -7.99
N THR A 407 16.98 4.92 -8.23
CA THR A 407 16.82 6.02 -7.27
C THR A 407 15.75 5.75 -6.21
N ILE A 408 14.71 4.99 -6.52
CA ILE A 408 13.62 4.71 -5.58
C ILE A 408 13.43 3.21 -5.34
N LEU A 409 13.25 2.39 -6.40
CA LEU A 409 12.91 1.00 -6.19
C LEU A 409 14.02 0.20 -5.53
N GLN A 410 15.27 0.39 -5.94
CA GLN A 410 16.40 -0.34 -5.38
C GLN A 410 16.62 -0.04 -3.89
N PRO A 411 16.73 1.21 -3.41
CA PRO A 411 16.83 1.52 -1.98
C PRO A 411 15.65 0.95 -1.17
N PHE A 412 14.44 1.06 -1.69
CA PHE A 412 13.25 0.53 -1.00
C PHE A 412 13.27 -1.01 -0.94
N SER A 413 13.76 -1.67 -1.99
CA SER A 413 13.95 -3.13 -1.99
C SER A 413 15.02 -3.57 -0.99
N VAL A 414 16.10 -2.80 -0.81
CA VAL A 414 17.10 -3.06 0.24
C VAL A 414 16.50 -2.93 1.62
N ILE A 415 15.74 -1.86 1.90
CA ILE A 415 15.07 -1.67 3.18
C ILE A 415 14.08 -2.82 3.45
N SER A 416 13.26 -3.19 2.45
CA SER A 416 12.30 -4.29 2.60
C SER A 416 13.00 -5.63 2.86
N THR A 417 14.18 -5.86 2.28
CA THR A 417 15.02 -7.03 2.56
C THR A 417 15.49 -7.06 4.02
N ILE A 418 15.97 -5.94 4.55
CA ILE A 418 16.41 -5.83 5.96
C ILE A 418 15.24 -6.09 6.91
N VAL A 419 14.08 -5.50 6.65
CA VAL A 419 12.87 -5.71 7.47
C VAL A 419 12.41 -7.17 7.43
N SER A 420 12.45 -7.81 6.25
CA SER A 420 12.10 -9.23 6.09
C SER A 420 13.06 -10.14 6.85
N LEU A 421 14.37 -9.89 6.79
CA LEU A 421 15.37 -10.64 7.56
C LEU A 421 15.16 -10.48 9.06
N THR A 422 14.88 -9.26 9.52
CA THR A 422 14.61 -8.97 10.93
C THR A 422 13.36 -9.71 11.41
N ALA A 423 12.27 -9.64 10.65
CA ALA A 423 11.04 -10.36 10.97
C ALA A 423 11.25 -11.88 10.99
N MET A 424 12.02 -12.43 10.04
CA MET A 424 12.39 -13.85 9.99
C MET A 424 13.12 -14.28 11.26
N TYR A 425 14.14 -13.51 11.65
CA TYR A 425 14.88 -13.78 12.89
C TYR A 425 13.96 -13.77 14.13
N ILE A 426 13.06 -12.80 14.22
CA ILE A 426 12.13 -12.71 15.34
C ILE A 426 11.18 -13.90 15.39
N VAL A 427 10.58 -14.28 14.26
CA VAL A 427 9.66 -15.42 14.18
C VAL A 427 10.34 -16.72 14.55
N LEU A 428 11.58 -16.94 14.12
CA LEU A 428 12.29 -18.17 14.36
C LEU A 428 12.87 -18.27 15.78
N VAL A 429 13.43 -17.16 16.30
CA VAL A 429 14.31 -17.19 17.49
C VAL A 429 13.70 -16.43 18.67
N LYS A 430 13.03 -15.29 18.43
CA LYS A 430 12.68 -14.31 19.46
C LYS A 430 11.18 -14.21 19.79
N ASP A 431 10.35 -15.00 19.15
CA ASP A 431 8.89 -14.98 19.34
C ASP A 431 8.45 -15.15 20.80
N ARG A 432 9.15 -15.98 21.58
CA ARG A 432 8.85 -16.21 23.01
C ARG A 432 9.10 -14.99 23.88
N ASP A 433 10.11 -14.19 23.54
CA ASP A 433 10.54 -13.03 24.36
C ASP A 433 9.49 -11.92 24.37
N LEU A 434 8.61 -11.88 23.35
CA LEU A 434 7.64 -10.83 23.09
C LEU A 434 6.21 -11.17 23.53
N VAL A 435 5.91 -12.44 23.73
CA VAL A 435 4.56 -12.89 24.11
C VAL A 435 4.21 -12.42 25.53
N GLU A 436 2.95 -12.04 25.71
CA GLU A 436 2.42 -11.77 27.04
C GLU A 436 2.56 -13.00 27.94
N PRO A 437 3.17 -12.88 29.14
CA PRO A 437 3.39 -14.01 30.01
C PRO A 437 2.08 -14.54 30.60
N GLU A 438 1.95 -15.87 30.65
CA GLU A 438 0.95 -16.57 31.46
C GLU A 438 1.52 -16.74 32.86
N TYR A 439 0.71 -16.52 33.89
CA TYR A 439 1.09 -16.75 35.27
C TYR A 439 0.64 -18.14 35.68
N VAL A 440 1.59 -18.96 36.12
CA VAL A 440 1.34 -20.29 36.68
C VAL A 440 1.58 -20.25 38.16
N TYR A 441 0.59 -20.65 38.94
CA TYR A 441 0.63 -20.71 40.37
C TYR A 441 0.92 -22.15 40.80
N GLU A 442 2.11 -22.41 41.37
CA GLU A 442 2.48 -23.71 41.91
C GLU A 442 2.39 -23.63 43.43
N PRO A 443 1.58 -24.44 44.10
CA PRO A 443 1.56 -24.49 45.57
C PRO A 443 2.92 -24.98 46.07
N VAL A 444 3.45 -24.34 47.11
CA VAL A 444 4.66 -24.80 47.80
C VAL A 444 4.25 -25.88 48.74
N GLU A 445 4.64 -27.11 48.47
CA GLU A 445 4.40 -28.20 49.39
C GLU A 445 5.34 -28.11 50.60
N TYR A 446 4.76 -28.25 51.79
CA TYR A 446 5.49 -28.27 53.04
C TYR A 446 5.67 -29.73 53.45
N TYR A 447 6.89 -30.22 53.36
CA TYR A 447 7.19 -31.60 53.71
C TYR A 447 8.31 -31.63 54.75
N ASN A 448 8.06 -32.29 55.93
CA ASN A 448 9.02 -32.50 57.00
C ASN A 448 9.76 -31.27 57.49
N GLY A 449 9.11 -30.09 57.58
CA GLY A 449 9.72 -28.89 58.08
C GLY A 449 10.54 -28.06 57.07
N TYR A 450 10.56 -28.48 55.80
CA TYR A 450 11.23 -27.77 54.72
C TYR A 450 10.24 -27.43 53.57
N PHE A 451 10.44 -26.24 53.00
CA PHE A 451 9.76 -25.89 51.73
C PHE A 451 10.48 -26.60 50.58
N ILE A 452 9.77 -27.37 49.77
CA ILE A 452 10.25 -28.06 48.58
C ILE A 452 9.70 -27.39 47.34
#